data_7f0b1c028e25701febf73795eff248dd
#
_entry.id   7f0b1c028e25701febf73795eff248dd
#
_cell.length_a   1.000
_cell.length_b   1.000
_cell.length_c   1.000
_cell.angle_alpha   90.00
_cell.angle_beta   90.00
_cell.angle_gamma   90.00
#
_symmetry.space_group_name_H-M   'P 1'
#
loop_
_entity.id
_entity.type
_entity.pdbx_description
1 polymer ?
#
loop_
_entity_poly.entity_id
_entity_poly.type
_entity_poly.pdbx_seq_one_letter_code
_entity_poly.pdbx_strand_id
1 'polypeptide(L)'
;IMERTSEPCMANLLDAYGQYTCFVPNNDAIKEYLESRGLTDVSQLSVGECDTIARNHVVKVAYLTTDMPEGTLGRPNMNDRYIQVTVDSGDIYVNKDAAIILRDEEVENGVVHVLNKVLQHSNAMIVDMLEQDSRISLFNEAVKLTGFDNMLSEYIDLEFEKVRRDDGMGDGTDRTGQPKYYPNARYLGYTGCI
;
A
#
# COMPACT_ATOMS: atom_id res chain seq x y z
N ILE A 1 -13.98 2.24 -9.35
CA ILE A 1 -13.28 1.99 -8.06
C ILE A 1 -12.94 3.29 -7.38
N MET A 2 -12.24 4.22 -8.02
CA MET A 2 -11.78 5.49 -7.43
C MET A 2 -12.91 6.35 -6.82
N GLU A 3 -14.08 6.39 -7.46
CA GLU A 3 -15.26 7.13 -6.98
C GLU A 3 -16.00 6.44 -5.82
N ARG A 4 -15.69 5.17 -5.57
CA ARG A 4 -16.32 4.37 -4.50
C ARG A 4 -15.44 4.22 -3.27
N THR A 5 -14.38 4.99 -3.18
CA THR A 5 -13.52 5.05 -2.00
C THR A 5 -14.16 5.89 -0.90
N SER A 6 -13.68 5.76 0.33
CA SER A 6 -14.13 6.57 1.47
C SER A 6 -13.80 8.05 1.28
N GLU A 7 -14.49 8.94 1.97
CA GLU A 7 -14.22 10.38 1.92
C GLU A 7 -12.92 10.76 2.68
N PRO A 8 -12.08 11.64 2.12
CA PRO A 8 -12.18 12.21 0.77
C PRO A 8 -11.89 11.15 -0.29
N CYS A 9 -12.77 11.03 -1.29
CA CYS A 9 -12.62 9.97 -2.27
C CYS A 9 -11.33 10.14 -3.09
N MET A 10 -10.77 9.03 -3.55
CA MET A 10 -9.49 9.03 -4.26
C MET A 10 -9.55 9.86 -5.55
N ALA A 11 -10.69 9.89 -6.23
CA ALA A 11 -10.87 10.72 -7.42
C ALA A 11 -10.65 12.20 -7.11
N ASN A 12 -11.24 12.71 -6.02
CA ASN A 12 -11.05 14.11 -5.59
C ASN A 12 -9.60 14.39 -5.17
N LEU A 13 -8.92 13.42 -4.56
CA LEU A 13 -7.50 13.57 -4.19
C LEU A 13 -6.59 13.67 -5.40
N LEU A 14 -6.88 12.90 -6.45
CA LEU A 14 -6.12 12.91 -7.70
C LEU A 14 -6.44 14.13 -8.59
N ASP A 15 -7.56 14.81 -8.36
CA ASP A 15 -7.93 16.06 -9.03
C ASP A 15 -7.22 17.29 -8.42
N ALA A 16 -6.54 17.11 -7.30
CA ALA A 16 -5.79 18.16 -6.63
C ALA A 16 -4.40 18.35 -7.25
N TYR A 17 -3.83 19.56 -7.07
CA TYR A 17 -2.44 19.82 -7.42
C TYR A 17 -1.51 18.83 -6.71
N GLY A 18 -0.58 18.25 -7.49
CA GLY A 18 0.37 17.28 -6.97
C GLY A 18 1.24 16.71 -8.08
N GLN A 19 2.10 15.80 -7.69
CA GLN A 19 2.89 14.97 -8.59
C GLN A 19 2.62 13.52 -8.22
N TYR A 20 1.89 12.82 -9.08
CA TYR A 20 1.46 11.46 -8.80
C TYR A 20 1.98 10.48 -9.86
N THR A 21 2.24 9.26 -9.46
CA THR A 21 2.29 8.13 -10.37
C THR A 21 1.07 7.27 -10.10
N CYS A 22 0.29 7.03 -11.13
CA CYS A 22 -0.88 6.18 -11.07
C CYS A 22 -0.63 4.90 -11.90
N PHE A 23 -0.57 3.76 -11.22
CA PHE A 23 -0.49 2.45 -11.84
C PHE A 23 -1.91 1.93 -12.09
N VAL A 24 -2.42 2.00 -13.31
CA VAL A 24 -3.83 1.71 -13.64
C VAL A 24 -3.96 0.29 -14.19
N PRO A 25 -4.59 -0.64 -13.47
CA PRO A 25 -4.87 -1.95 -14.05
C PRO A 25 -5.88 -1.83 -15.19
N ASN A 26 -5.65 -2.56 -16.28
CA ASN A 26 -6.59 -2.61 -17.39
C ASN A 26 -7.86 -3.39 -17.01
N ASN A 27 -8.85 -3.38 -17.89
CA ASN A 27 -10.14 -4.04 -17.64
C ASN A 27 -10.00 -5.55 -17.42
N ASP A 28 -9.07 -6.20 -18.12
CA ASP A 28 -8.88 -7.64 -17.99
C ASP A 28 -8.22 -7.99 -16.65
N ALA A 29 -7.26 -7.17 -16.19
CA ALA A 29 -6.68 -7.28 -14.85
C ALA A 29 -7.74 -7.14 -13.75
N ILE A 30 -8.67 -6.20 -13.89
CA ILE A 30 -9.78 -6.05 -12.93
C ILE A 30 -10.71 -7.27 -12.96
N LYS A 31 -11.04 -7.81 -14.14
CA LYS A 31 -11.86 -9.03 -14.24
C LYS A 31 -11.19 -10.22 -13.58
N GLU A 32 -9.91 -10.47 -13.91
CA GLU A 32 -9.12 -11.54 -13.30
C GLU A 32 -9.08 -11.41 -11.77
N TYR A 33 -8.90 -10.19 -11.27
CA TYR A 33 -8.93 -9.92 -9.83
C TYR A 33 -10.29 -10.25 -9.22
N LEU A 34 -11.39 -9.81 -9.82
CA LEU A 34 -12.75 -10.10 -9.33
C LEU A 34 -13.04 -11.61 -9.34
N GLU A 35 -12.72 -12.29 -10.44
CA GLU A 35 -12.88 -13.75 -10.56
C GLU A 35 -12.09 -14.52 -9.50
N SER A 36 -10.86 -14.10 -9.21
CA SER A 36 -10.04 -14.70 -8.15
C SER A 36 -10.67 -14.59 -6.75
N ARG A 37 -11.55 -13.60 -6.55
CA ARG A 37 -12.30 -13.36 -5.32
C ARG A 37 -13.71 -13.95 -5.35
N GLY A 38 -14.10 -14.62 -6.44
CA GLY A 38 -15.45 -15.13 -6.65
C GLY A 38 -16.49 -14.03 -6.90
N LEU A 39 -16.05 -12.85 -7.33
CA LEU A 39 -16.89 -11.70 -7.65
C LEU A 39 -17.05 -11.58 -9.17
N THR A 40 -18.16 -11.00 -9.60
CA THR A 40 -18.48 -10.82 -11.03
C THR A 40 -18.53 -9.35 -11.45
N ASP A 41 -18.65 -8.44 -10.48
CA ASP A 41 -18.76 -7.01 -10.75
C ASP A 41 -18.09 -6.16 -9.67
N VAL A 42 -17.56 -5.02 -10.08
CA VAL A 42 -16.91 -4.04 -9.19
C VAL A 42 -17.86 -3.52 -8.09
N SER A 43 -19.18 -3.52 -8.35
CA SER A 43 -20.18 -3.10 -7.35
C SER A 43 -20.23 -3.99 -6.12
N GLN A 44 -19.71 -5.19 -6.20
CA GLN A 44 -19.68 -6.16 -5.08
C GLN A 44 -18.49 -5.91 -4.13
N LEU A 45 -17.49 -5.10 -4.54
CA LEU A 45 -16.42 -4.70 -3.66
C LEU A 45 -16.95 -3.75 -2.57
N SER A 46 -16.48 -3.94 -1.36
CA SER A 46 -16.74 -3.01 -0.26
C SER A 46 -15.98 -1.69 -0.46
N VAL A 47 -16.39 -0.64 0.24
CA VAL A 47 -15.68 0.66 0.23
C VAL A 47 -14.24 0.50 0.68
N GLY A 48 -13.98 -0.29 1.72
CA GLY A 48 -12.62 -0.54 2.23
C GLY A 48 -11.73 -1.28 1.23
N GLU A 49 -12.28 -2.23 0.45
CA GLU A 49 -11.55 -2.89 -0.64
C GLU A 49 -11.25 -1.92 -1.78
N CYS A 50 -12.21 -1.06 -2.14
CA CYS A 50 -11.99 0.00 -3.12
C CYS A 50 -10.88 0.96 -2.66
N ASP A 51 -10.87 1.37 -1.38
CA ASP A 51 -9.81 2.20 -0.79
C ASP A 51 -8.45 1.51 -0.89
N THR A 52 -8.38 0.26 -0.49
CA THR A 52 -7.13 -0.51 -0.51
C THR A 52 -6.58 -0.63 -1.92
N ILE A 53 -7.43 -1.00 -2.89
CA ILE A 53 -7.03 -1.10 -4.29
C ILE A 53 -6.54 0.27 -4.79
N ALA A 54 -7.34 1.32 -4.62
CA ALA A 54 -7.01 2.65 -5.11
C ALA A 54 -5.68 3.15 -4.53
N ARG A 55 -5.49 3.05 -3.21
CA ARG A 55 -4.27 3.49 -2.52
C ARG A 55 -3.04 2.67 -2.87
N ASN A 56 -3.20 1.39 -3.15
CA ASN A 56 -2.09 0.53 -3.59
C ASN A 56 -1.53 0.94 -4.94
N HIS A 57 -2.32 1.59 -5.78
CA HIS A 57 -1.98 1.94 -7.16
C HIS A 57 -1.50 3.39 -7.34
N VAL A 58 -1.38 4.16 -6.27
CA VAL A 58 -0.98 5.58 -6.36
C VAL A 58 0.24 5.87 -5.49
N VAL A 59 1.23 6.56 -6.07
CA VAL A 59 2.41 7.08 -5.37
C VAL A 59 2.42 8.60 -5.49
N LYS A 60 2.76 9.31 -4.41
CA LYS A 60 2.80 10.79 -4.36
C LYS A 60 4.13 11.35 -4.87
N VAL A 61 4.58 10.87 -6.00
CA VAL A 61 5.74 11.38 -6.76
C VAL A 61 5.50 10.95 -8.20
N ALA A 62 5.82 11.78 -9.17
CA ALA A 62 5.82 11.40 -10.58
C ALA A 62 7.09 10.62 -10.90
N TYR A 63 6.94 9.41 -11.42
CA TYR A 63 8.02 8.56 -11.92
C TYR A 63 7.76 8.24 -13.39
N LEU A 64 8.65 8.67 -14.26
CA LEU A 64 8.77 8.07 -15.59
C LEU A 64 9.49 6.74 -15.48
N THR A 65 9.30 5.85 -16.42
CA THR A 65 10.00 4.53 -16.41
C THR A 65 11.52 4.68 -16.42
N THR A 66 12.04 5.76 -16.99
CA THR A 66 13.47 6.13 -16.97
C THR A 66 13.99 6.51 -15.58
N ASP A 67 13.12 6.98 -14.70
CA ASP A 67 13.45 7.44 -13.35
C ASP A 67 13.20 6.36 -12.30
N MET A 68 12.59 5.26 -12.69
CA MET A 68 12.33 4.13 -11.78
C MET A 68 13.61 3.34 -11.55
N PRO A 69 14.10 3.25 -10.31
CA PRO A 69 15.22 2.37 -10.01
C PRO A 69 14.79 0.91 -10.13
N GLU A 70 15.67 0.05 -10.58
CA GLU A 70 15.49 -1.39 -10.38
C GLU A 70 15.57 -1.70 -8.88
N GLY A 71 14.52 -2.35 -8.36
CA GLY A 71 14.34 -2.59 -6.94
C GLY A 71 13.18 -1.79 -6.37
N THR A 72 13.36 -1.20 -5.21
CA THR A 72 12.28 -0.52 -4.48
C THR A 72 12.18 0.96 -4.85
N LEU A 73 10.98 1.44 -5.19
CA LEU A 73 10.74 2.87 -5.39
C LEU A 73 11.06 3.66 -4.12
N GLY A 74 11.62 4.85 -4.29
CA GLY A 74 12.07 5.70 -3.18
C GLY A 74 10.94 6.24 -2.28
N ARG A 75 9.68 6.09 -2.70
CA ARG A 75 8.49 6.49 -1.93
C ARG A 75 7.46 5.37 -1.89
N PRO A 76 6.79 5.18 -0.75
CA PRO A 76 5.70 4.22 -0.66
C PRO A 76 4.47 4.72 -1.45
N ASN A 77 3.57 3.79 -1.76
CA ASN A 77 2.25 4.12 -2.27
C ASN A 77 1.37 4.77 -1.17
N MET A 78 0.16 5.18 -1.52
CA MET A 78 -0.75 5.83 -0.59
C MET A 78 -1.30 4.90 0.51
N ASN A 79 -0.94 3.62 0.48
CA ASN A 79 -1.23 2.63 1.53
C ASN A 79 0.03 2.28 2.35
N ASP A 80 1.05 3.16 2.34
CA ASP A 80 2.32 3.02 3.06
C ASP A 80 3.10 1.73 2.72
N ARG A 81 2.93 1.21 1.49
CA ARG A 81 3.63 0.03 0.98
C ARG A 81 4.60 0.41 -0.12
N TYR A 82 5.82 -0.09 -0.01
CA TYR A 82 6.82 0.11 -1.05
C TYR A 82 6.53 -0.77 -2.27
N ILE A 83 6.67 -0.16 -3.44
CA ILE A 83 6.52 -0.82 -4.73
C ILE A 83 7.90 -1.27 -5.21
N GLN A 84 8.01 -2.51 -5.66
CA GLN A 84 9.20 -3.05 -6.30
C GLN A 84 9.07 -2.93 -7.82
N VAL A 85 10.15 -2.53 -8.46
CA VAL A 85 10.27 -2.49 -9.92
C VAL A 85 11.36 -3.49 -10.33
N THR A 86 11.06 -4.32 -11.30
CA THR A 86 11.99 -5.30 -11.86
C THR A 86 11.97 -5.17 -13.38
N VAL A 87 13.13 -5.21 -14.00
CA VAL A 87 13.27 -5.21 -15.46
C VAL A 87 13.70 -6.61 -15.90
N ASP A 88 12.90 -7.21 -16.76
CA ASP A 88 13.23 -8.51 -17.37
C ASP A 88 13.02 -8.45 -18.87
N SER A 89 14.08 -8.75 -19.63
CA SER A 89 14.07 -8.81 -21.10
C SER A 89 13.54 -7.53 -21.79
N GLY A 90 13.60 -6.38 -21.10
CA GLY A 90 13.12 -5.08 -21.59
C GLY A 90 11.69 -4.73 -21.16
N ASP A 91 11.00 -5.65 -20.53
CA ASP A 91 9.70 -5.41 -19.89
C ASP A 91 9.89 -4.98 -18.44
N ILE A 92 9.03 -4.07 -17.99
CA ILE A 92 9.06 -3.54 -16.62
C ILE A 92 7.90 -4.16 -15.84
N TYR A 93 8.23 -4.75 -14.72
CA TYR A 93 7.28 -5.38 -13.81
C TYR A 93 7.22 -4.64 -12.49
N VAL A 94 6.01 -4.49 -11.98
CA VAL A 94 5.69 -3.90 -10.68
C VAL A 94 5.30 -5.01 -9.72
N ASN A 95 5.88 -5.04 -8.51
CA ASN A 95 5.66 -6.07 -7.50
C ASN A 95 5.85 -7.50 -8.03
N LYS A 96 6.80 -7.71 -8.93
CA LYS A 96 7.26 -8.96 -9.55
C LYS A 96 6.41 -9.46 -10.72
N ASP A 97 5.10 -9.27 -10.74
CA ASP A 97 4.20 -9.98 -11.67
C ASP A 97 3.24 -9.08 -12.45
N ALA A 98 3.11 -7.82 -12.10
CA ALA A 98 2.29 -6.85 -12.83
C ALA A 98 3.14 -6.14 -13.90
N ALA A 99 3.01 -6.53 -15.17
CA ALA A 99 3.74 -5.88 -16.25
C ALA A 99 3.13 -4.51 -16.60
N ILE A 100 3.99 -3.52 -16.85
CA ILE A 100 3.59 -2.23 -17.43
C ILE A 100 3.39 -2.43 -18.94
N ILE A 101 2.13 -2.37 -19.39
CA ILE A 101 1.76 -2.58 -20.81
C ILE A 101 1.64 -1.28 -21.61
N LEU A 102 1.41 -0.16 -20.92
CA LEU A 102 1.49 1.19 -21.46
C LEU A 102 2.21 2.05 -20.43
N ARG A 103 3.19 2.80 -20.86
CA ARG A 103 4.09 3.53 -19.96
C ARG A 103 4.19 4.99 -20.32
N ASP A 104 4.53 5.81 -19.31
CA ASP A 104 4.94 7.20 -19.46
C ASP A 104 3.87 8.11 -20.09
N GLU A 105 2.59 7.84 -19.79
CA GLU A 105 1.50 8.74 -20.16
C GLU A 105 1.50 9.94 -19.20
N GLU A 106 2.11 11.04 -19.64
CA GLU A 106 2.20 12.26 -18.85
C GLU A 106 0.86 13.01 -18.83
N VAL A 107 0.45 13.44 -17.65
CA VAL A 107 -0.73 14.26 -17.40
C VAL A 107 -0.33 15.48 -16.57
N GLU A 108 -1.23 16.48 -16.48
CA GLU A 108 -0.95 17.76 -15.82
C GLU A 108 -0.39 17.60 -14.39
N ASN A 109 -0.84 16.61 -13.65
CA ASN A 109 -0.47 16.40 -12.25
C ASN A 109 0.25 15.06 -12.00
N GLY A 110 0.86 14.47 -13.02
CA GLY A 110 1.65 13.25 -12.83
C GLY A 110 1.85 12.39 -14.06
N VAL A 111 2.05 11.10 -13.81
CA VAL A 111 2.31 10.08 -14.84
C VAL A 111 1.39 8.87 -14.62
N VAL A 112 0.88 8.32 -15.70
CA VAL A 112 0.05 7.12 -15.70
C VAL A 112 0.78 5.97 -16.37
N HIS A 113 0.78 4.80 -15.73
CA HIS A 113 1.25 3.53 -16.29
C HIS A 113 0.12 2.52 -16.24
N VAL A 114 -0.16 1.85 -17.34
CA VAL A 114 -1.19 0.82 -17.40
C VAL A 114 -0.59 -0.55 -17.09
N LEU A 115 -1.21 -1.29 -16.19
CA LEU A 115 -0.79 -2.62 -15.76
C LEU A 115 -1.73 -3.71 -16.31
N ASN A 116 -1.15 -4.90 -16.51
CA ASN A 116 -1.89 -6.11 -16.84
C ASN A 116 -2.42 -6.87 -15.62
N LYS A 117 -2.12 -6.41 -14.39
CA LYS A 117 -2.60 -7.00 -13.13
C LYS A 117 -2.92 -5.94 -12.10
N VAL A 118 -3.80 -6.27 -11.16
CA VAL A 118 -4.09 -5.45 -9.98
C VAL A 118 -2.97 -5.64 -8.95
N LEU A 119 -2.40 -4.53 -8.46
CA LEU A 119 -1.40 -4.57 -7.41
C LEU A 119 -2.02 -5.05 -6.10
N GLN A 120 -1.60 -6.22 -5.67
CA GLN A 120 -1.98 -6.79 -4.40
C GLN A 120 -0.77 -6.78 -3.47
N HIS A 121 -0.99 -6.53 -2.20
CA HIS A 121 0.01 -6.70 -1.16
C HIS A 121 -0.33 -7.92 -0.32
N SER A 122 0.70 -8.66 0.05
CA SER A 122 0.56 -9.70 1.06
C SER A 122 0.21 -9.04 2.40
N ASN A 123 -0.84 -9.52 3.05
CA ASN A 123 -1.14 -9.18 4.44
C ASN A 123 -0.38 -10.08 5.42
N ALA A 124 0.44 -11.00 4.90
CA ALA A 124 1.24 -11.89 5.73
C ALA A 124 2.27 -11.07 6.52
N MET A 125 2.31 -11.27 7.81
CA MET A 125 3.34 -10.75 8.69
C MET A 125 4.65 -11.52 8.50
N ILE A 126 5.74 -10.95 8.97
CA ILE A 126 7.05 -11.64 8.95
C ILE A 126 6.95 -13.00 9.65
N VAL A 127 6.24 -13.06 10.75
CA VAL A 127 6.02 -14.30 11.53
C VAL A 127 5.32 -15.36 10.69
N ASP A 128 4.29 -15.00 9.93
CA ASP A 128 3.57 -15.94 9.05
C ASP A 128 4.50 -16.54 8.00
N MET A 129 5.40 -15.72 7.44
CA MET A 129 6.40 -16.18 6.47
C MET A 129 7.46 -17.07 7.11
N LEU A 130 7.90 -16.77 8.34
CA LEU A 130 8.84 -17.59 9.10
C LEU A 130 8.24 -18.96 9.42
N GLU A 131 6.95 -19.04 9.68
CA GLU A 131 6.24 -20.30 9.97
C GLU A 131 6.06 -21.19 8.73
N GLN A 132 5.88 -20.57 7.56
CA GLN A 132 5.62 -21.28 6.32
C GLN A 132 6.89 -21.87 5.67
N ASP A 133 8.08 -21.33 5.97
CA ASP A 133 9.32 -21.77 5.34
C ASP A 133 10.07 -22.79 6.21
N SER A 134 9.97 -24.06 5.84
CA SER A 134 10.64 -25.15 6.54
C SER A 134 12.18 -25.06 6.56
N ARG A 135 12.78 -24.28 5.65
CA ARG A 135 14.23 -24.08 5.57
C ARG A 135 14.79 -23.27 6.73
N ILE A 136 13.94 -22.49 7.38
CA ILE A 136 14.30 -21.58 8.48
C ILE A 136 13.64 -21.98 9.80
N SER A 137 13.22 -23.24 9.94
CA SER A 137 12.51 -23.74 11.13
C SER A 137 13.26 -23.50 12.44
N LEU A 138 14.59 -23.69 12.48
CA LEU A 138 15.41 -23.43 13.66
C LEU A 138 15.45 -21.94 14.04
N PHE A 139 15.48 -21.06 13.05
CA PHE A 139 15.40 -19.62 13.28
C PHE A 139 14.02 -19.23 13.84
N ASN A 140 12.96 -19.79 13.27
CA ASN A 140 11.60 -19.56 13.76
C ASN A 140 11.42 -20.05 15.21
N GLU A 141 11.98 -21.21 15.56
CA GLU A 141 12.00 -21.70 16.93
C GLU A 141 12.72 -20.74 17.88
N ALA A 142 13.87 -20.21 17.48
CA ALA A 142 14.60 -19.22 18.27
C ALA A 142 13.80 -17.92 18.46
N VAL A 143 13.10 -17.44 17.43
CA VAL A 143 12.21 -16.27 17.48
C VAL A 143 11.09 -16.49 18.50
N LYS A 144 10.45 -17.65 18.48
CA LYS A 144 9.39 -18.01 19.44
C LYS A 144 9.92 -18.15 20.87
N LEU A 145 11.07 -18.79 21.06
CA LEU A 145 11.68 -18.94 22.38
C LEU A 145 12.08 -17.62 23.04
N THR A 146 12.41 -16.63 22.23
CA THR A 146 12.80 -15.28 22.72
C THR A 146 11.62 -14.33 22.88
N GLY A 147 10.41 -14.73 22.40
CA GLY A 147 9.21 -13.86 22.40
C GLY A 147 9.26 -12.74 21.37
N PHE A 148 10.21 -12.76 20.43
CA PHE A 148 10.30 -11.78 19.34
C PHE A 148 9.16 -11.90 18.34
N ASP A 149 8.51 -13.06 18.25
CA ASP A 149 7.31 -13.27 17.46
C ASP A 149 6.21 -12.25 17.79
N ASN A 150 6.01 -11.92 19.06
CA ASN A 150 5.05 -10.90 19.49
C ASN A 150 5.39 -9.51 18.94
N MET A 151 6.67 -9.11 18.99
CA MET A 151 7.12 -7.83 18.43
C MET A 151 7.00 -7.77 16.90
N LEU A 152 7.26 -8.88 16.21
CA LEU A 152 7.19 -8.98 14.75
C LEU A 152 5.75 -9.07 14.23
N SER A 153 4.78 -9.38 15.09
CA SER A 153 3.34 -9.43 14.78
C SER A 153 2.57 -8.17 15.18
N GLU A 154 3.24 -7.17 15.75
CA GLU A 154 2.63 -5.89 16.07
C GLU A 154 2.37 -5.07 14.79
N TYR A 155 1.22 -4.42 14.72
CA TYR A 155 0.87 -3.50 13.65
C TYR A 155 0.33 -2.18 14.20
N ILE A 156 0.45 -1.12 13.40
CA ILE A 156 -0.02 0.21 13.81
C ILE A 156 -1.55 0.22 13.85
N ASP A 157 -2.11 0.70 14.97
CA ASP A 157 -3.54 0.95 15.10
C ASP A 157 -3.94 2.14 14.23
N LEU A 158 -4.43 1.84 13.02
CA LEU A 158 -4.79 2.86 12.04
C LEU A 158 -5.99 3.70 12.47
N GLU A 159 -6.91 3.16 13.28
CA GLU A 159 -8.03 3.93 13.81
C GLU A 159 -7.57 4.95 14.85
N PHE A 160 -6.67 4.55 15.74
CA PHE A 160 -6.04 5.46 16.69
C PHE A 160 -5.22 6.54 15.98
N GLU A 161 -4.48 6.18 14.94
CA GLU A 161 -3.71 7.12 14.13
C GLU A 161 -4.61 8.10 13.36
N LYS A 162 -5.78 7.65 12.91
CA LYS A 162 -6.77 8.53 12.26
C LYS A 162 -7.32 9.55 13.24
N VAL A 163 -7.77 9.12 14.40
CA VAL A 163 -8.26 10.03 15.47
C VAL A 163 -7.16 11.03 15.85
N ARG A 164 -5.93 10.58 16.01
CA ARG A 164 -4.78 11.44 16.32
C ARG A 164 -4.53 12.50 15.24
N ARG A 165 -4.75 12.19 13.97
CA ARG A 165 -4.62 13.15 12.85
C ARG A 165 -5.79 14.12 12.79
N ASP A 166 -7.01 13.62 13.02
CA ASP A 166 -8.24 14.42 12.95
C ASP A 166 -8.32 15.45 14.08
N ASP A 167 -7.68 15.20 15.23
CA ASP A 167 -7.57 16.14 16.35
C ASP A 167 -6.68 17.38 16.07
N GLY A 168 -6.27 17.61 14.82
CA GLY A 168 -5.37 18.69 14.43
C GLY A 168 -3.95 18.53 14.96
N MET A 169 -3.59 17.33 15.31
CA MET A 169 -2.29 16.96 15.88
C MET A 169 -1.22 16.67 14.82
N GLY A 170 -1.53 16.90 13.54
CA GLY A 170 -0.71 16.44 12.42
C GLY A 170 0.61 17.17 12.22
N ASP A 171 0.80 18.33 12.81
CA ASP A 171 1.98 19.18 12.64
C ASP A 171 2.99 19.13 13.80
N GLY A 172 2.69 18.33 14.83
CA GLY A 172 3.54 18.21 16.02
C GLY A 172 3.52 19.41 16.95
N THR A 173 2.65 20.41 16.68
CA THR A 173 2.49 21.59 17.55
C THR A 173 1.08 21.64 18.14
N ASP A 174 0.95 22.25 19.31
CA ASP A 174 -0.35 22.55 19.90
C ASP A 174 -0.91 23.88 19.37
N ARG A 175 -2.12 24.24 19.78
CA ARG A 175 -2.75 25.50 19.39
C ARG A 175 -1.96 26.76 19.78
N THR A 176 -0.94 26.62 20.62
CA THR A 176 -0.05 27.69 21.06
C THR A 176 1.29 27.68 20.34
N GLY A 177 1.49 26.74 19.40
CA GLY A 177 2.74 26.57 18.63
C GLY A 177 3.85 25.85 19.40
N GLN A 178 3.54 25.25 20.57
CA GLN A 178 4.51 24.47 21.33
C GLN A 178 4.55 23.02 20.82
N PRO A 179 5.75 22.38 20.80
CA PRO A 179 5.85 20.97 20.46
C PRO A 179 4.94 20.13 21.37
N LYS A 180 4.04 19.39 20.78
CA LYS A 180 3.24 18.41 21.50
C LYS A 180 4.03 17.13 21.69
N TYR A 181 4.05 16.65 22.91
CA TYR A 181 4.49 15.28 23.18
C TYR A 181 3.34 14.32 22.83
N TYR A 182 3.51 13.57 21.75
CA TYR A 182 2.61 12.47 21.43
C TYR A 182 3.19 11.18 22.02
N PRO A 183 2.36 10.38 22.70
CA PRO A 183 2.75 9.01 22.92
C PRO A 183 3.07 8.38 21.56
N ASN A 184 4.04 7.49 21.53
CA ASN A 184 4.39 6.72 20.34
C ASN A 184 3.13 6.13 19.69
N ALA A 185 3.18 5.87 18.39
CA ALA A 185 2.12 5.19 17.66
C ALA A 185 1.64 3.98 18.48
N ARG A 186 0.33 3.81 18.58
CA ARG A 186 -0.24 2.65 19.25
C ARG A 186 -0.09 1.45 18.32
N TYR A 187 0.50 0.40 18.82
CA TYR A 187 0.63 -0.88 18.15
C TYR A 187 -0.36 -1.87 18.73
N LEU A 188 -1.00 -2.63 17.87
CA LEU A 188 -1.86 -3.74 18.24
C LEU A 188 -1.11 -5.05 18.04
N GLY A 189 -1.08 -5.89 19.06
CA GLY A 189 -0.59 -7.26 18.91
C GLY A 189 -1.61 -8.12 18.14
N TYR A 190 -1.13 -9.12 17.42
CA TYR A 190 -1.96 -10.02 16.61
C TYR A 190 -2.96 -10.84 17.45
N THR A 191 -2.78 -10.95 18.74
CA THR A 191 -3.60 -11.78 19.66
C THR A 191 -4.66 -11.02 20.46
N GLY A 192 -4.97 -9.81 20.09
CA GLY A 192 -6.10 -9.13 20.70
C GLY A 192 -5.81 -7.80 21.34
N CYS A 193 -6.85 -7.01 21.38
CA CYS A 193 -6.89 -5.76 22.11
C CYS A 193 -6.49 -5.99 23.58
N ILE A 194 -5.50 -5.26 24.02
CA ILE A 194 -5.34 -4.99 25.46
C ILE A 194 -6.09 -3.71 25.76
#